data_5435f29948f32decb64ee4b297d05aad
#
_entry.id   5435f29948f32decb64ee4b297d05aad
#
_cell.length_a   1.000
_cell.length_b   1.000
_cell.length_c   1.000
_cell.angle_alpha   90.00
_cell.angle_beta   90.00
_cell.angle_gamma   90.00
#
_symmetry.space_group_name_H-M   'P 1'
#
loop_
_entity.id
_entity.type
_entity.pdbx_description
1 polymer ?
#
loop_
_entity_poly.entity_id
_entity_poly.type
_entity_poly.pdbx_seq_one_letter_code
_entity_poly.pdbx_strand_id
1 'polypeptide(L)'
;MKNNSQISKFNAAVLLALMACLSSHAMAQARAPSADQGKQAFVKNGCWGCHGFVGQGGIAGPKLAPEPKPIEYIQAFVRHTRGTMPPYSEKILSNQELVDIHAYLKSIPVGPDYKSIPLLN
;
A
#
# COMPACT_ATOMS: atom_id res chain seq x y z
N MET A 1 27.49 40.63 41.83
CA MET A 1 27.55 40.40 40.38
C MET A 1 27.91 38.95 40.06
N LYS A 2 27.12 37.95 40.49
CA LYS A 2 27.42 36.51 40.24
C LYS A 2 26.28 35.72 39.59
N ASN A 3 25.20 36.34 39.11
CA ASN A 3 24.01 35.61 38.67
C ASN A 3 23.85 35.45 37.14
N ASN A 4 24.54 36.24 36.31
CA ASN A 4 24.33 36.21 34.86
C ASN A 4 24.95 34.97 34.16
N SER A 5 26.02 34.39 34.74
CA SER A 5 26.68 33.20 34.17
C SER A 5 25.87 31.93 34.33
N GLN A 6 25.09 31.81 35.41
CA GLN A 6 24.25 30.65 35.66
C GLN A 6 23.00 30.64 34.76
N ILE A 7 22.39 31.81 34.55
CA ILE A 7 21.21 31.99 33.69
C ILE A 7 21.57 31.68 32.23
N SER A 8 22.75 32.10 31.76
CA SER A 8 23.24 31.81 30.41
C SER A 8 23.43 30.29 30.15
N LYS A 9 23.95 29.56 31.13
CA LYS A 9 24.14 28.10 31.01
C LYS A 9 22.82 27.32 31.04
N PHE A 10 21.84 27.79 31.84
CA PHE A 10 20.50 27.19 31.87
C PHE A 10 19.76 27.37 30.53
N ASN A 11 19.83 28.59 29.95
CA ASN A 11 19.19 28.86 28.67
C ASN A 11 19.82 28.06 27.51
N ALA A 12 21.14 27.86 27.51
CA ALA A 12 21.83 27.07 26.52
C ALA A 12 21.45 25.58 26.61
N ALA A 13 21.32 25.03 27.83
CA ALA A 13 20.92 23.63 28.03
C ALA A 13 19.46 23.37 27.61
N VAL A 14 18.56 24.33 27.91
CA VAL A 14 17.14 24.21 27.50
C VAL A 14 16.98 24.33 25.98
N LEU A 15 17.74 25.18 25.31
CA LEU A 15 17.73 25.28 23.84
C LEU A 15 18.27 24.02 23.16
N LEU A 16 19.32 23.40 23.71
CA LEU A 16 19.85 22.13 23.21
C LEU A 16 18.88 20.98 23.41
N ALA A 17 18.16 20.93 24.53
CA ALA A 17 17.14 19.92 24.79
C ALA A 17 15.91 20.06 23.84
N LEU A 18 15.49 21.29 23.56
CA LEU A 18 14.40 21.56 22.59
C LEU A 18 14.79 21.21 21.15
N MET A 19 16.03 21.40 20.74
CA MET A 19 16.53 20.99 19.42
C MET A 19 16.58 19.46 19.26
N ALA A 20 16.85 18.70 20.32
CA ALA A 20 16.88 17.25 20.30
C ALA A 20 15.46 16.63 20.13
N CYS A 21 14.41 17.28 20.60
CA CYS A 21 13.02 16.83 20.47
C CYS A 21 12.43 17.02 19.06
N LEU A 22 13.00 17.90 18.23
CA LEU A 22 12.50 18.17 16.88
C LEU A 22 12.99 17.17 15.82
N SER A 23 13.92 16.28 16.17
CA SER A 23 14.53 15.33 15.23
C SER A 23 13.74 14.01 15.07
N SER A 24 12.65 13.83 15.82
CA SER A 24 11.80 12.63 15.73
C SER A 24 10.70 12.78 14.67
N HIS A 25 11.04 13.31 13.49
CA HIS A 25 10.19 13.06 12.34
C HIS A 25 10.38 11.59 11.96
N ALA A 26 9.50 10.75 12.48
CA ALA A 26 9.35 9.38 12.00
C ALA A 26 9.08 9.48 10.49
N MET A 27 10.11 9.34 9.69
CA MET A 27 9.97 8.98 8.28
C MET A 27 9.11 7.73 8.30
N ALA A 28 7.88 7.82 7.82
CA ALA A 28 7.05 6.66 7.57
C ALA A 28 7.80 5.82 6.52
N GLN A 29 8.70 4.96 7.00
CA GLN A 29 9.44 4.05 6.15
C GLN A 29 8.42 3.12 5.52
N ALA A 30 8.37 3.11 4.18
CA ALA A 30 7.59 2.14 3.44
C ALA A 30 8.04 0.74 3.91
N ARG A 31 7.13 0.02 4.57
CA ARG A 31 7.40 -1.36 4.99
C ARG A 31 7.48 -2.28 3.77
N ALA A 32 8.13 -3.42 3.92
CA ALA A 32 8.17 -4.44 2.89
C ALA A 32 6.74 -4.86 2.45
N PRO A 33 6.54 -5.17 1.16
CA PRO A 33 5.26 -5.65 0.64
C PRO A 33 4.76 -6.90 1.39
N SER A 34 3.47 -6.96 1.71
CA SER A 34 2.85 -8.08 2.42
C SER A 34 1.63 -8.58 1.66
N ALA A 35 1.64 -9.84 1.23
CA ALA A 35 0.50 -10.48 0.56
C ALA A 35 -0.73 -10.57 1.48
N ASP A 36 -0.55 -10.83 2.76
CA ASP A 36 -1.65 -10.93 3.73
C ASP A 36 -2.35 -9.58 3.94
N GLN A 37 -1.58 -8.50 4.09
CA GLN A 37 -2.12 -7.15 4.17
C GLN A 37 -2.77 -6.75 2.83
N GLY A 38 -2.18 -7.17 1.72
CA GLY A 38 -2.73 -6.95 0.38
C GLY A 38 -4.08 -7.63 0.18
N LYS A 39 -4.26 -8.87 0.66
CA LYS A 39 -5.54 -9.55 0.66
C LYS A 39 -6.59 -8.78 1.47
N GLN A 40 -6.23 -8.32 2.66
CA GLN A 40 -7.13 -7.51 3.50
C GLN A 40 -7.52 -6.20 2.80
N ALA A 41 -6.55 -5.49 2.23
CA ALA A 41 -6.80 -4.25 1.51
C ALA A 41 -7.66 -4.48 0.24
N PHE A 42 -7.43 -5.57 -0.50
CA PHE A 42 -8.20 -5.95 -1.67
C PHE A 42 -9.69 -6.19 -1.33
N VAL A 43 -9.94 -6.88 -0.22
CA VAL A 43 -11.31 -7.13 0.27
C VAL A 43 -11.95 -5.87 0.82
N LYS A 44 -11.25 -5.14 1.70
CA LYS A 44 -11.72 -3.91 2.34
C LYS A 44 -12.14 -2.85 1.33
N ASN A 45 -11.39 -2.69 0.26
CA ASN A 45 -11.64 -1.67 -0.77
C ASN A 45 -12.59 -2.16 -1.89
N GLY A 46 -13.17 -3.34 -1.78
CA GLY A 46 -14.19 -3.84 -2.70
C GLY A 46 -13.67 -4.27 -4.08
N CYS A 47 -12.37 -4.45 -4.25
CA CYS A 47 -11.76 -4.84 -5.53
C CYS A 47 -12.33 -6.16 -6.07
N TRP A 48 -12.64 -7.09 -5.17
CA TRP A 48 -13.20 -8.41 -5.46
C TRP A 48 -14.54 -8.35 -6.21
N GLY A 49 -15.34 -7.30 -5.98
CA GLY A 49 -16.67 -7.18 -6.58
C GLY A 49 -16.64 -7.11 -8.11
N CYS A 50 -15.58 -6.55 -8.68
CA CYS A 50 -15.37 -6.47 -10.13
C CYS A 50 -14.32 -7.45 -10.63
N HIS A 51 -13.24 -7.65 -9.87
CA HIS A 51 -12.06 -8.42 -10.30
C HIS A 51 -12.06 -9.88 -9.82
N GLY A 52 -13.13 -10.32 -9.13
CA GLY A 52 -13.23 -11.67 -8.56
C GLY A 52 -12.45 -11.82 -7.25
N PHE A 53 -12.79 -12.82 -6.44
CA PHE A 53 -12.31 -12.99 -5.05
C PHE A 53 -10.79 -13.07 -4.89
N VAL A 54 -10.10 -13.56 -5.91
CA VAL A 54 -8.64 -13.68 -5.94
C VAL A 54 -8.02 -12.93 -7.13
N GLY A 55 -8.75 -11.97 -7.70
CA GLY A 55 -8.27 -11.22 -8.85
C GLY A 55 -8.28 -12.00 -10.16
N GLN A 56 -9.05 -13.10 -10.25
CA GLN A 56 -9.16 -13.92 -11.44
C GLN A 56 -9.91 -13.27 -12.60
N GLY A 57 -10.53 -12.11 -12.34
CA GLY A 57 -11.38 -11.42 -13.30
C GLY A 57 -12.84 -11.82 -13.21
N GLY A 58 -13.69 -11.10 -13.93
CA GLY A 58 -15.11 -11.32 -14.03
C GLY A 58 -15.73 -10.49 -15.16
N ILE A 59 -17.06 -10.46 -15.22
CA ILE A 59 -17.79 -9.68 -16.25
C ILE A 59 -17.51 -8.18 -16.09
N ALA A 60 -17.39 -7.70 -14.85
CA ALA A 60 -17.26 -6.27 -14.53
C ALA A 60 -15.82 -5.75 -14.52
N GLY A 61 -14.82 -6.61 -14.42
CA GLY A 61 -13.42 -6.19 -14.37
C GLY A 61 -12.45 -7.24 -14.90
N PRO A 62 -11.31 -6.81 -15.45
CA PRO A 62 -10.33 -7.71 -16.02
C PRO A 62 -9.63 -8.56 -14.96
N LYS A 63 -9.00 -9.64 -15.41
CA LYS A 63 -8.09 -10.47 -14.63
C LYS A 63 -6.89 -9.63 -14.16
N LEU A 64 -6.54 -9.76 -12.87
CA LEU A 64 -5.41 -9.10 -12.24
C LEU A 64 -4.33 -10.09 -11.78
N ALA A 65 -4.73 -11.30 -11.37
CA ALA A 65 -3.85 -12.34 -10.86
C ALA A 65 -3.80 -13.54 -11.82
N PRO A 66 -2.68 -14.28 -11.83
CA PRO A 66 -1.49 -14.20 -10.97
C PRO A 66 -0.42 -13.21 -11.45
N GLU A 67 -0.60 -12.60 -12.61
CA GLU A 67 0.37 -11.73 -13.27
C GLU A 67 -0.15 -10.28 -13.34
N PRO A 68 -0.13 -9.54 -12.19
CA PRO A 68 -0.55 -8.16 -12.19
C PRO A 68 0.38 -7.30 -13.04
N LYS A 69 -0.16 -6.23 -13.61
CA LYS A 69 0.65 -5.19 -14.26
C LYS A 69 1.69 -4.62 -13.28
N PRO A 70 2.79 -4.01 -13.76
CA PRO A 70 3.77 -3.35 -12.89
C PRO A 70 3.10 -2.40 -11.89
N ILE A 71 3.66 -2.31 -10.69
CA ILE A 71 3.05 -1.54 -9.59
C ILE A 71 2.88 -0.06 -9.94
N GLU A 72 3.81 0.51 -10.68
CA GLU A 72 3.76 1.91 -11.11
C GLU A 72 2.57 2.15 -12.04
N TYR A 73 2.27 1.21 -12.93
CA TYR A 73 1.08 1.27 -13.80
C TYR A 73 -0.20 1.18 -12.97
N ILE A 74 -0.26 0.25 -12.00
CA ILE A 74 -1.43 0.07 -11.14
C ILE A 74 -1.68 1.34 -10.32
N GLN A 75 -0.65 1.91 -9.71
CA GLN A 75 -0.74 3.15 -8.94
C GLN A 75 -1.29 4.29 -9.80
N ALA A 76 -0.71 4.52 -10.96
CA ALA A 76 -1.16 5.58 -11.87
C ALA A 76 -2.61 5.34 -12.33
N PHE A 77 -2.95 4.12 -12.72
CA PHE A 77 -4.28 3.77 -13.22
C PHE A 77 -5.35 3.93 -12.13
N VAL A 78 -5.13 3.38 -10.94
CA VAL A 78 -6.10 3.41 -9.83
C VAL A 78 -6.43 4.85 -9.39
N ARG A 79 -5.48 5.79 -9.52
CA ARG A 79 -5.68 7.21 -9.19
C ARG A 79 -6.48 7.97 -10.24
N HIS A 80 -6.42 7.56 -11.50
CA HIS A 80 -6.88 8.35 -12.65
C HIS A 80 -7.82 7.60 -13.60
N THR A 81 -8.55 6.60 -13.10
CA THR A 81 -9.51 5.86 -13.92
C THR A 81 -10.60 6.80 -14.47
N ARG A 82 -11.10 6.49 -15.66
CA ARG A 82 -12.19 7.23 -16.32
C ARG A 82 -13.33 6.32 -16.78
N GLY A 83 -13.36 5.08 -16.32
CA GLY A 83 -14.35 4.09 -16.72
C GLY A 83 -15.24 3.64 -15.56
N THR A 84 -15.71 2.41 -15.62
CA THR A 84 -16.57 1.79 -14.61
C THR A 84 -15.86 1.62 -13.26
N MET A 85 -14.54 1.42 -13.25
CA MET A 85 -13.76 1.38 -12.03
C MET A 85 -13.66 2.79 -11.42
N PRO A 86 -14.07 3.01 -10.15
CA PRO A 86 -13.93 4.33 -9.52
C PRO A 86 -12.46 4.65 -9.22
N PRO A 87 -12.06 5.94 -9.27
CA PRO A 87 -10.73 6.34 -8.84
C PRO A 87 -10.62 6.32 -7.32
N TYR A 88 -9.47 5.86 -6.80
CA TYR A 88 -9.19 5.82 -5.37
C TYR A 88 -8.13 6.87 -5.02
N SER A 89 -8.45 7.81 -4.14
CA SER A 89 -7.47 8.74 -3.60
C SER A 89 -6.52 8.05 -2.61
N GLU A 90 -5.35 8.65 -2.34
CA GLU A 90 -4.40 8.12 -1.35
C GLU A 90 -4.96 8.08 0.08
N LYS A 91 -5.98 8.91 0.38
CA LYS A 91 -6.67 8.90 1.67
C LYS A 91 -7.55 7.66 1.87
N ILE A 92 -8.06 7.07 0.79
CA ILE A 92 -8.93 5.89 0.82
C ILE A 92 -8.10 4.61 0.67
N LEU A 93 -7.16 4.60 -0.26
CA LEU A 93 -6.30 3.49 -0.59
C LEU A 93 -4.87 4.01 -0.72
N SER A 94 -4.06 3.80 0.30
CA SER A 94 -2.68 4.30 0.36
C SER A 94 -1.78 3.63 -0.69
N ASN A 95 -0.64 4.26 -0.99
CA ASN A 95 0.36 3.66 -1.88
C ASN A 95 0.92 2.36 -1.31
N GLN A 96 1.06 2.25 0.02
CA GLN A 96 1.49 1.00 0.66
C GLN A 96 0.45 -0.10 0.50
N GLU A 97 -0.84 0.19 0.68
CA GLU A 97 -1.91 -0.80 0.43
C GLU A 97 -1.92 -1.28 -1.02
N LEU A 98 -1.64 -0.41 -2.00
CA LEU A 98 -1.51 -0.83 -3.41
C LEU A 98 -0.30 -1.74 -3.64
N VAL A 99 0.83 -1.45 -3.00
CA VAL A 99 2.03 -2.33 -3.06
C VAL A 99 1.72 -3.68 -2.43
N ASP A 100 0.99 -3.72 -1.32
CA ASP A 100 0.56 -4.95 -0.67
C ASP A 100 -0.44 -5.75 -1.53
N ILE A 101 -1.44 -5.07 -2.13
CA ILE A 101 -2.37 -5.69 -3.08
C ILE A 101 -1.60 -6.29 -4.26
N HIS A 102 -0.62 -5.60 -4.80
CA HIS A 102 0.23 -6.13 -5.86
C HIS A 102 0.96 -7.40 -5.43
N ALA A 103 1.53 -7.42 -4.21
CA ALA A 103 2.16 -8.60 -3.64
C ALA A 103 1.17 -9.75 -3.46
N TYR A 104 -0.05 -9.46 -3.00
CA TYR A 104 -1.13 -10.45 -2.91
C TYR A 104 -1.47 -11.05 -4.27
N LEU A 105 -1.72 -10.22 -5.28
CA LEU A 105 -2.08 -10.70 -6.62
C LEU A 105 -0.97 -11.56 -7.25
N LYS A 106 0.30 -11.23 -7.00
CA LYS A 106 1.45 -12.05 -7.41
C LYS A 106 1.55 -13.39 -6.67
N SER A 107 1.04 -13.47 -5.45
CA SER A 107 1.07 -14.69 -4.64
C SER A 107 0.00 -15.71 -5.05
N ILE A 108 -0.97 -15.32 -5.86
CA ILE A 108 -2.01 -16.22 -6.34
C ILE A 108 -1.39 -17.21 -7.34
N PRO A 109 -1.54 -18.52 -7.12
CA PRO A 109 -0.96 -19.50 -8.05
C PRO A 109 -1.66 -19.48 -9.42
N VAL A 110 -0.92 -19.85 -10.44
CA VAL A 110 -1.50 -20.15 -11.75
C VAL A 110 -2.46 -21.32 -11.58
N GLY A 111 -3.68 -21.17 -12.09
CA GLY A 111 -4.64 -22.27 -12.10
C GLY A 111 -4.14 -23.47 -12.94
N PRO A 112 -4.64 -24.67 -12.69
CA PRO A 112 -4.30 -25.85 -13.51
C PRO A 112 -4.69 -25.60 -14.97
N ASP A 113 -3.90 -26.15 -15.89
CA ASP A 113 -4.29 -26.17 -17.30
C ASP A 113 -5.62 -26.93 -17.43
N TYR A 114 -6.61 -26.33 -18.10
CA TYR A 114 -7.92 -26.95 -18.31
C TYR A 114 -7.80 -28.34 -18.98
N LYS A 115 -6.77 -28.53 -19.80
CA LYS A 115 -6.47 -29.84 -20.44
C LYS A 115 -6.06 -30.92 -19.43
N SER A 116 -5.64 -30.54 -18.22
CA SER A 116 -5.31 -31.47 -17.15
C SER A 116 -6.53 -31.87 -16.32
N ILE A 117 -7.70 -31.29 -16.57
CA ILE A 117 -8.95 -31.56 -15.84
C ILE A 117 -9.78 -32.55 -16.63
N PRO A 118 -9.90 -33.84 -16.20
CA PRO A 118 -10.57 -34.90 -16.98
C PRO A 118 -12.03 -34.57 -17.34
N LEU A 119 -12.73 -33.80 -16.49
CA LEU A 119 -14.14 -33.42 -16.73
C LEU A 119 -14.32 -32.32 -17.78
N LEU A 120 -13.24 -31.68 -18.24
CA LEU A 120 -13.28 -30.63 -19.25
C LEU A 120 -12.73 -31.07 -20.61
N ASN A 121 -12.37 -32.37 -20.76
CA ASN A 121 -11.84 -32.96 -21.98
C ASN A 121 -12.70 -34.13 -22.45
#